data_91fdc984f0eb996efe6b454062705d36
#
_entry.id   91fdc984f0eb996efe6b454062705d36
#
_cell.length_a   1.000
_cell.length_b   1.000
_cell.length_c   1.000
_cell.angle_alpha   90.00
_cell.angle_beta   90.00
_cell.angle_gamma   90.00
#
_symmetry.space_group_name_H-M   'P 1'
#
loop_
_entity.id
_entity.type
_entity.pdbx_description
1 polymer ?
#
loop_
_entity_poly.entity_id
_entity_poly.type
_entity_poly.pdbx_seq_one_letter_code
_entity_poly.pdbx_strand_id
1 'polypeptide(L)'
;MKKNNLKNLWIGLFLFFVNSTLIADNWPNWRGPKANGVAPNGNPPAEFSENKNVQWKINLPGSGSSTPVIWKDEVFILAAEKTGKKAAGSEDETSNERRNNNSQRRQRPEGRSSERGSSANRNGFGGNSFNREEMMKRFDKDGDGELNDAERQAMRDEFRQQFSRNRGSDRRSNERSRRGGRSGSGSSRGGFGGGRKPTEEYRFSLISYDRESGKENWRSIATTAIPHEGHHRDHGYASASPVTDGKNIIVSFGSRGLYCFDMKGKIEWKKDFGDMRTRNSFGEGSSPTLHENTIVLLWDQEDDSYIYAIDKKNGKIKWKRERNEATGWCTPVVTTHKGVTQVLVNGSKAVRSYRLNDGKLLWQCSGQTGNPVPSIVVDKQNAYAMSGFRGAYIAAIKLGGDGDLTGTESVAWTANRGTPYVPSPLLSNDRIWYLAGNNGILSVRDTKSGKSLIEGERLTGISGVYASPVSASGKVYIVGRNGSIIVLKDSAKFEVLASNKLDEKFDCSPAIVGNQLFLRGKEHLYCIANN
;
A
#
# COMPACT_ATOMS: atom_id res chain seq x y z
N MET A 1 64.72 11.32 67.83
CA MET A 1 63.44 12.03 67.52
C MET A 1 63.25 12.07 66.03
N LYS A 2 62.45 11.13 65.47
CA LYS A 2 62.09 11.10 64.02
C LYS A 2 60.64 11.55 63.86
N LYS A 3 60.42 12.65 63.14
CA LYS A 3 59.05 13.15 62.76
C LYS A 3 58.56 12.40 61.56
N ASN A 4 57.42 11.70 61.70
CA ASN A 4 56.67 11.09 60.59
C ASN A 4 55.77 12.14 59.99
N ASN A 5 55.97 12.42 58.72
CA ASN A 5 55.01 13.19 57.86
C ASN A 5 54.01 12.24 57.22
N LEU A 6 52.75 12.25 57.67
CA LEU A 6 51.61 11.67 56.93
C LEU A 6 51.22 12.62 55.80
N LYS A 7 51.37 12.16 54.57
CA LYS A 7 50.78 12.83 53.38
C LYS A 7 49.38 12.30 53.22
N ASN A 8 48.38 13.16 53.38
CA ASN A 8 46.98 12.87 53.05
C ASN A 8 46.84 12.80 51.53
N LEU A 9 46.51 11.61 51.03
CA LEU A 9 46.15 11.36 49.61
C LEU A 9 44.65 11.55 49.44
N TRP A 10 44.22 12.67 48.87
CA TRP A 10 42.85 12.90 48.45
C TRP A 10 42.63 12.20 47.12
N ILE A 11 41.91 11.08 47.14
CA ILE A 11 41.38 10.43 45.89
C ILE A 11 40.10 11.15 45.54
N GLY A 12 40.16 12.06 44.55
CA GLY A 12 38.99 12.69 43.95
C GLY A 12 38.26 11.67 43.07
N LEU A 13 37.10 11.22 43.54
CA LEU A 13 36.18 10.39 42.75
C LEU A 13 35.52 11.28 41.66
N PHE A 14 36.06 11.27 40.44
CA PHE A 14 35.42 11.87 39.26
C PHE A 14 34.28 10.96 38.83
N LEU A 15 33.05 11.28 39.22
CA LEU A 15 31.82 10.72 38.63
C LEU A 15 31.69 11.25 37.19
N PHE A 16 32.09 10.45 36.21
CA PHE A 16 31.73 10.66 34.83
C PHE A 16 30.22 10.44 34.70
N PHE A 17 29.44 11.50 34.70
CA PHE A 17 28.09 11.49 34.16
C PHE A 17 28.20 11.24 32.64
N VAL A 18 28.06 9.98 32.22
CA VAL A 18 27.77 9.66 30.82
C VAL A 18 26.37 10.18 30.55
N ASN A 19 26.30 11.41 30.05
CA ASN A 19 25.09 11.88 29.40
C ASN A 19 24.88 10.98 28.18
N SER A 20 24.16 9.87 28.35
CA SER A 20 23.56 9.17 27.24
C SER A 20 22.53 10.15 26.64
N THR A 21 22.92 10.87 25.61
CA THR A 21 21.98 11.52 24.73
C THR A 21 21.08 10.42 24.22
N LEU A 22 19.88 10.31 24.78
CA LEU A 22 18.78 9.53 24.20
C LEU A 22 18.61 10.07 22.79
N ILE A 23 19.16 9.37 21.80
CA ILE A 23 18.85 9.65 20.41
C ILE A 23 17.36 9.43 20.32
N ALA A 24 16.62 10.53 20.19
CA ALA A 24 15.17 10.46 20.04
C ALA A 24 14.86 9.51 18.89
N ASP A 25 14.14 8.43 19.18
CA ASP A 25 13.65 7.54 18.15
C ASP A 25 12.79 8.34 17.17
N ASN A 26 12.94 8.04 15.89
CA ASN A 26 12.14 8.66 14.82
C ASN A 26 11.52 7.57 13.96
N TRP A 27 10.40 7.91 13.31
CA TRP A 27 9.77 7.12 12.27
C TRP A 27 9.77 7.92 10.97
N PRO A 28 10.95 8.05 10.29
CA PRO A 28 11.20 9.09 9.28
C PRO A 28 10.56 8.83 7.93
N ASN A 29 10.00 7.66 7.71
CA ASN A 29 9.34 7.24 6.47
C ASN A 29 8.25 6.18 6.77
N TRP A 30 7.51 5.82 5.73
CA TRP A 30 6.38 4.88 5.79
C TRP A 30 6.63 3.59 6.59
N ARG A 31 7.83 3.00 6.50
CA ARG A 31 8.17 1.72 7.16
C ARG A 31 9.21 1.88 8.27
N GLY A 32 9.35 3.09 8.81
CA GLY A 32 10.27 3.38 9.90
C GLY A 32 11.74 3.47 9.48
N PRO A 33 12.66 3.51 10.45
CA PRO A 33 14.04 3.93 10.22
C PRO A 33 14.82 3.04 9.24
N LYS A 34 14.45 1.76 9.12
CA LYS A 34 15.08 0.80 8.20
C LYS A 34 14.14 0.33 7.08
N ALA A 35 13.03 1.02 6.85
CA ALA A 35 12.02 0.66 5.85
C ALA A 35 11.51 -0.79 5.95
N ASN A 36 11.58 -1.43 7.11
CA ASN A 36 11.20 -2.83 7.34
C ASN A 36 10.03 -3.03 8.33
N GLY A 37 9.51 -1.94 8.92
CA GLY A 37 8.40 -1.98 9.87
C GLY A 37 8.82 -2.20 11.32
N VAL A 38 10.11 -2.16 11.65
CA VAL A 38 10.63 -2.40 13.01
C VAL A 38 11.00 -1.10 13.69
N ALA A 39 10.50 -0.90 14.93
CA ALA A 39 10.96 0.13 15.87
C ALA A 39 11.95 -0.51 16.86
N PRO A 40 13.26 -0.36 16.66
CA PRO A 40 14.24 -1.13 17.43
C PRO A 40 14.24 -0.82 18.93
N ASN A 41 13.91 0.42 19.31
CA ASN A 41 13.86 0.88 20.71
C ASN A 41 12.42 1.17 21.18
N GLY A 42 11.43 0.87 20.34
CA GLY A 42 10.03 1.12 20.68
C GLY A 42 9.46 0.09 21.66
N ASN A 43 8.57 0.51 22.56
CA ASN A 43 7.86 -0.39 23.46
C ASN A 43 6.44 0.11 23.79
N PRO A 44 5.57 0.28 22.79
CA PRO A 44 4.20 0.70 23.05
C PRO A 44 3.40 -0.39 23.76
N PRO A 45 2.26 -0.03 24.40
CA PRO A 45 1.42 -0.99 25.13
C PRO A 45 0.89 -2.09 24.21
N ALA A 46 0.75 -3.31 24.74
CA ALA A 46 0.09 -4.39 24.05
C ALA A 46 -1.44 -4.26 24.15
N GLU A 47 -1.96 -3.78 25.28
CA GLU A 47 -3.37 -3.63 25.56
C GLU A 47 -3.80 -2.16 25.52
N PHE A 48 -4.86 -1.87 24.78
CA PHE A 48 -5.50 -0.55 24.70
C PHE A 48 -6.94 -0.65 24.21
N SER A 49 -7.72 0.40 24.47
CA SER A 49 -9.09 0.55 23.99
C SER A 49 -9.41 2.05 23.93
N GLU A 50 -10.63 2.42 23.52
CA GLU A 50 -11.05 3.85 23.54
C GLU A 50 -10.84 4.54 24.90
N ASN A 51 -10.85 3.78 26.01
CA ASN A 51 -10.75 4.28 27.37
C ASN A 51 -9.50 3.82 28.12
N LYS A 52 -8.55 3.15 27.44
CA LYS A 52 -7.30 2.64 28.06
C LYS A 52 -6.13 2.90 27.15
N ASN A 53 -5.08 3.55 27.67
CA ASN A 53 -3.83 3.77 26.98
C ASN A 53 -3.96 4.61 25.69
N VAL A 54 -5.00 5.43 25.54
CA VAL A 54 -5.11 6.47 24.52
C VAL A 54 -4.63 7.79 25.11
N GLN A 55 -3.41 8.20 24.73
CA GLN A 55 -2.84 9.47 25.18
C GLN A 55 -3.63 10.65 24.60
N TRP A 56 -3.93 10.59 23.30
CA TRP A 56 -4.81 11.53 22.61
C TRP A 56 -5.43 10.92 21.36
N LYS A 57 -6.57 11.49 20.98
CA LYS A 57 -7.33 11.20 19.75
C LYS A 57 -7.77 12.53 19.15
N ILE A 58 -7.46 12.77 17.87
CA ILE A 58 -7.80 14.00 17.17
C ILE A 58 -8.53 13.72 15.87
N ASN A 59 -9.42 14.62 15.47
CA ASN A 59 -10.09 14.56 14.16
C ASN A 59 -9.10 14.87 13.04
N LEU A 60 -9.20 14.14 11.94
CA LEU A 60 -8.40 14.38 10.75
C LEU A 60 -9.14 15.29 9.76
N PRO A 61 -8.47 16.26 9.13
CA PRO A 61 -9.06 17.02 8.05
C PRO A 61 -9.03 16.23 6.75
N GLY A 62 -10.16 16.19 6.05
CA GLY A 62 -10.24 15.59 4.72
C GLY A 62 -9.95 14.09 4.68
N SER A 63 -9.34 13.64 3.58
CA SER A 63 -9.05 12.23 3.35
C SER A 63 -7.56 11.98 3.10
N GLY A 64 -7.11 10.76 3.40
CA GLY A 64 -5.75 10.32 3.12
C GLY A 64 -5.45 9.00 3.81
N SER A 65 -4.52 8.24 3.22
CA SER A 65 -4.06 6.94 3.76
C SER A 65 -2.54 6.93 4.02
N SER A 66 -1.90 8.11 4.07
CA SER A 66 -0.48 8.20 4.41
C SER A 66 -0.25 7.73 5.85
N THR A 67 0.78 6.92 6.06
CA THR A 67 1.26 6.58 7.40
C THR A 67 1.80 7.85 8.07
N PRO A 68 1.54 8.07 9.38
CA PRO A 68 2.17 9.14 10.12
C PRO A 68 3.70 9.00 10.10
N VAL A 69 4.40 10.09 9.83
CA VAL A 69 5.85 10.17 9.91
C VAL A 69 6.21 11.01 11.12
N ILE A 70 7.13 10.53 11.94
CA ILE A 70 7.46 11.18 13.21
C ILE A 70 8.95 11.56 13.21
N TRP A 71 9.21 12.81 13.56
CA TRP A 71 10.54 13.31 13.78
C TRP A 71 10.57 14.16 15.03
N LYS A 72 11.31 13.69 16.05
CA LYS A 72 11.33 14.30 17.38
C LYS A 72 9.92 14.48 17.96
N ASP A 73 9.50 15.71 18.13
CA ASP A 73 8.24 16.07 18.78
C ASP A 73 7.11 16.40 17.76
N GLU A 74 7.32 16.07 16.50
CA GLU A 74 6.35 16.36 15.43
C GLU A 74 5.86 15.10 14.73
N VAL A 75 4.56 15.07 14.44
CA VAL A 75 3.87 14.04 13.65
C VAL A 75 3.38 14.65 12.35
N PHE A 76 3.85 14.14 11.22
CA PHE A 76 3.50 14.64 9.89
C PHE A 76 2.52 13.71 9.20
N ILE A 77 1.45 14.28 8.64
CA ILE A 77 0.50 13.56 7.78
C ILE A 77 0.18 14.37 6.53
N LEU A 78 -0.33 13.68 5.50
CA LEU A 78 -0.88 14.31 4.31
C LEU A 78 -2.41 14.27 4.33
N ALA A 79 -3.05 15.32 3.83
CA ALA A 79 -4.51 15.39 3.70
C ALA A 79 -4.90 15.95 2.33
N ALA A 80 -6.02 15.46 1.80
CA ALA A 80 -6.72 16.04 0.66
C ALA A 80 -8.13 16.43 1.09
N GLU A 81 -8.38 17.73 1.16
CA GLU A 81 -9.62 18.32 1.67
C GLU A 81 -10.44 18.91 0.52
N LYS A 82 -11.72 18.58 0.45
CA LYS A 82 -12.61 19.23 -0.52
C LYS A 82 -12.76 20.71 -0.19
N THR A 83 -12.63 21.57 -1.20
CA THR A 83 -12.84 23.01 -1.01
C THR A 83 -14.29 23.45 -1.15
N GLY A 84 -15.17 22.54 -1.62
CA GLY A 84 -16.56 22.85 -1.97
C GLY A 84 -16.71 23.49 -3.37
N LYS A 85 -15.63 23.87 -4.03
CA LYS A 85 -15.67 24.40 -5.39
C LYS A 85 -15.73 23.27 -6.41
N LYS A 86 -16.51 23.43 -7.46
CA LYS A 86 -16.65 22.50 -8.58
C LYS A 86 -16.06 23.09 -9.87
N ALA A 87 -15.69 22.21 -10.82
CA ALA A 87 -15.32 22.62 -12.15
C ALA A 87 -16.46 23.42 -12.82
N ALA A 88 -16.11 24.46 -13.56
CA ALA A 88 -17.09 25.21 -14.34
C ALA A 88 -17.84 24.28 -15.31
N GLY A 89 -19.17 24.30 -15.31
CA GLY A 89 -20.02 23.45 -16.16
C GLY A 89 -20.44 22.10 -15.54
N SER A 90 -20.08 21.82 -14.27
CA SER A 90 -20.52 20.62 -13.54
C SER A 90 -21.80 20.85 -12.70
N GLU A 91 -22.71 21.73 -13.16
CA GLU A 91 -24.00 21.92 -12.51
C GLU A 91 -24.84 20.64 -12.60
N ASP A 92 -25.46 20.28 -11.48
CA ASP A 92 -26.18 19.04 -11.26
C ASP A 92 -27.22 18.73 -12.36
N GLU A 93 -26.92 17.79 -13.24
CA GLU A 93 -27.94 17.12 -14.07
C GLU A 93 -28.96 16.32 -13.23
N THR A 94 -28.69 16.13 -11.93
CA THR A 94 -29.54 15.31 -11.04
C THR A 94 -30.73 16.05 -10.45
N SER A 95 -30.79 17.39 -10.51
CA SER A 95 -31.93 18.16 -9.97
C SER A 95 -33.08 18.35 -10.95
N ASN A 96 -32.85 18.25 -12.26
CA ASN A 96 -33.89 18.43 -13.29
C ASN A 96 -34.65 17.15 -13.65
N GLU A 97 -34.07 15.96 -13.49
CA GLU A 97 -34.78 14.70 -13.78
C GLU A 97 -35.80 14.29 -12.71
N ARG A 98 -35.64 14.72 -11.46
CA ARG A 98 -36.61 14.42 -10.39
C ARG A 98 -37.85 15.29 -10.40
N ARG A 99 -37.84 16.46 -11.04
CA ARG A 99 -39.01 17.33 -11.14
C ARG A 99 -39.95 16.97 -12.28
N ASN A 100 -39.47 16.32 -13.35
CA ASN A 100 -40.30 15.98 -14.51
C ASN A 100 -40.99 14.62 -14.42
N ASN A 101 -40.60 13.72 -13.54
CA ASN A 101 -41.23 12.39 -13.40
C ASN A 101 -42.40 12.32 -12.43
N ASN A 102 -42.72 13.40 -11.72
CA ASN A 102 -43.82 13.40 -10.72
C ASN A 102 -45.16 13.96 -11.28
N SER A 103 -45.20 14.47 -12.51
CA SER A 103 -46.39 15.05 -13.14
C SER A 103 -47.17 14.13 -14.07
N GLN A 104 -46.66 12.94 -14.39
CA GLN A 104 -47.33 12.00 -15.32
C GLN A 104 -47.83 10.69 -14.71
N ARG A 105 -47.95 10.61 -13.37
CA ARG A 105 -48.45 9.41 -12.69
C ARG A 105 -49.85 9.59 -12.10
N ARG A 106 -50.75 10.22 -12.88
CA ARG A 106 -52.20 10.19 -12.59
C ARG A 106 -52.94 9.83 -13.88
N GLN A 107 -53.60 8.68 -13.86
CA GLN A 107 -54.67 8.10 -14.69
C GLN A 107 -54.25 6.78 -15.36
N ARG A 108 -54.60 5.73 -14.69
CA ARG A 108 -55.03 4.46 -15.34
C ARG A 108 -56.13 3.83 -14.47
N PRO A 109 -57.26 3.40 -15.07
CA PRO A 109 -58.41 2.88 -14.38
C PRO A 109 -58.22 1.44 -13.90
N GLU A 110 -58.93 1.13 -12.81
CA GLU A 110 -59.10 -0.20 -12.24
C GLU A 110 -59.89 -1.13 -13.16
N GLY A 111 -59.55 -2.41 -13.15
CA GLY A 111 -60.43 -3.47 -13.64
C GLY A 111 -59.75 -4.69 -14.18
N ARG A 112 -59.55 -5.68 -13.36
CA ARG A 112 -59.99 -7.09 -13.48
C ARG A 112 -59.10 -8.06 -12.75
N SER A 113 -59.73 -8.69 -11.80
CA SER A 113 -59.31 -9.90 -11.09
C SER A 113 -59.30 -11.14 -12.01
N SER A 114 -58.34 -12.05 -11.85
CA SER A 114 -58.56 -13.51 -11.82
C SER A 114 -57.23 -14.25 -11.54
N GLU A 115 -57.15 -14.87 -10.40
CA GLU A 115 -56.93 -16.29 -10.07
C GLU A 115 -55.72 -17.04 -10.60
N ARG A 116 -54.93 -17.47 -9.58
CA ARG A 116 -54.32 -18.79 -9.35
C ARG A 116 -53.33 -19.37 -10.36
N GLY A 117 -52.21 -19.74 -9.82
CA GLY A 117 -51.32 -20.75 -10.37
C GLY A 117 -49.95 -20.76 -9.74
N SER A 118 -49.83 -21.49 -8.62
CA SER A 118 -48.53 -21.84 -8.01
C SER A 118 -47.79 -22.82 -8.93
N SER A 119 -46.57 -22.49 -9.30
CA SER A 119 -45.53 -23.51 -9.50
C SER A 119 -44.16 -22.89 -9.43
N ALA A 120 -43.40 -23.42 -8.54
CA ALA A 120 -41.97 -23.17 -8.38
C ALA A 120 -41.21 -23.58 -9.65
N ASN A 121 -40.45 -22.68 -10.19
CA ASN A 121 -39.31 -23.09 -10.98
C ASN A 121 -38.15 -22.13 -10.77
N ARG A 122 -37.18 -22.59 -9.97
CA ARG A 122 -35.85 -22.01 -9.85
C ARG A 122 -35.12 -22.34 -11.14
N ASN A 123 -34.91 -21.36 -12.01
CA ASN A 123 -33.88 -21.47 -13.00
C ASN A 123 -32.83 -20.39 -12.75
N GLY A 124 -31.72 -20.87 -12.19
CA GLY A 124 -30.49 -20.11 -12.02
C GLY A 124 -29.91 -19.75 -13.39
N PHE A 125 -29.34 -18.59 -13.46
CA PHE A 125 -28.55 -18.12 -14.58
C PHE A 125 -27.35 -19.04 -14.81
N GLY A 126 -27.30 -19.70 -15.97
CA GLY A 126 -26.20 -20.52 -16.43
C GLY A 126 -24.95 -19.68 -16.69
N GLY A 127 -24.01 -19.70 -15.76
CA GLY A 127 -22.60 -19.56 -16.07
C GLY A 127 -22.17 -20.89 -16.70
N ASN A 128 -21.54 -20.87 -17.86
CA ASN A 128 -20.87 -22.02 -18.43
C ASN A 128 -19.82 -22.54 -17.44
N SER A 129 -20.22 -23.43 -16.55
CA SER A 129 -19.29 -24.26 -15.79
C SER A 129 -18.71 -25.27 -16.78
N PHE A 130 -17.49 -25.03 -17.23
CA PHE A 130 -16.75 -26.04 -17.98
C PHE A 130 -16.61 -27.29 -17.10
N ASN A 131 -17.26 -28.37 -17.52
CA ASN A 131 -17.17 -29.65 -16.84
C ASN A 131 -15.75 -30.21 -17.02
N ARG A 132 -15.04 -30.47 -15.92
CA ARG A 132 -13.69 -31.02 -15.92
C ARG A 132 -13.60 -32.32 -16.74
N GLU A 133 -14.62 -33.15 -16.68
CA GLU A 133 -14.68 -34.42 -17.43
C GLU A 133 -14.75 -34.22 -18.95
N GLU A 134 -15.49 -33.20 -19.42
CA GLU A 134 -15.53 -32.86 -20.84
C GLU A 134 -14.19 -32.27 -21.34
N MET A 135 -13.51 -31.51 -20.51
CA MET A 135 -12.16 -31.00 -20.83
C MET A 135 -11.13 -32.12 -20.94
N MET A 136 -11.13 -33.08 -19.99
CA MET A 136 -10.24 -34.22 -20.02
C MET A 136 -10.49 -35.08 -21.27
N LYS A 137 -11.73 -35.43 -21.57
CA LYS A 137 -12.09 -36.19 -22.78
C LYS A 137 -11.64 -35.54 -24.11
N ARG A 138 -11.48 -34.23 -24.13
CA ARG A 138 -11.17 -33.49 -25.33
C ARG A 138 -9.68 -33.23 -25.54
N PHE A 139 -8.93 -33.05 -24.48
CA PHE A 139 -7.53 -32.62 -24.55
C PHE A 139 -6.53 -33.65 -24.01
N ASP A 140 -6.93 -34.60 -23.17
CA ASP A 140 -6.14 -35.74 -22.74
C ASP A 140 -6.12 -36.78 -23.89
N LYS A 141 -5.06 -36.75 -24.69
CA LYS A 141 -4.91 -37.60 -25.87
C LYS A 141 -4.26 -38.94 -25.60
N ASP A 142 -3.44 -38.98 -24.56
CA ASP A 142 -2.76 -40.22 -24.12
C ASP A 142 -3.57 -41.02 -23.09
N GLY A 143 -4.65 -40.42 -22.55
CA GLY A 143 -5.63 -41.10 -21.69
C GLY A 143 -5.10 -41.42 -20.29
N ASP A 144 -4.06 -40.71 -19.84
CA ASP A 144 -3.44 -40.94 -18.53
C ASP A 144 -4.19 -40.27 -17.38
N GLY A 145 -5.23 -39.45 -17.66
CA GLY A 145 -6.05 -38.73 -16.69
C GLY A 145 -5.45 -37.42 -16.23
N GLU A 146 -4.32 -36.98 -16.82
CA GLU A 146 -3.70 -35.69 -16.59
C GLU A 146 -3.37 -35.01 -17.93
N LEU A 147 -3.39 -33.68 -17.98
CA LEU A 147 -2.99 -32.97 -19.20
C LEU A 147 -1.48 -32.68 -19.12
N ASN A 148 -0.71 -33.22 -20.05
CA ASN A 148 0.70 -32.90 -20.22
C ASN A 148 0.88 -31.47 -20.83
N ASP A 149 2.12 -30.98 -20.95
CA ASP A 149 2.39 -29.62 -21.40
C ASP A 149 1.95 -29.33 -22.84
N ALA A 150 2.01 -30.32 -23.73
CA ALA A 150 1.56 -30.19 -25.11
C ALA A 150 0.03 -30.09 -25.19
N GLU A 151 -0.68 -30.86 -24.41
CA GLU A 151 -2.13 -30.86 -24.30
C GLU A 151 -2.67 -29.60 -23.64
N ARG A 152 -1.98 -29.11 -22.61
CA ARG A 152 -2.25 -27.80 -22.01
C ARG A 152 -2.02 -26.64 -23.00
N GLN A 153 -1.04 -26.76 -23.88
CA GLN A 153 -0.79 -25.77 -24.91
C GLN A 153 -1.90 -25.80 -25.97
N ALA A 154 -2.28 -26.98 -26.45
CA ALA A 154 -3.38 -27.14 -27.40
C ALA A 154 -4.71 -26.58 -26.86
N MET A 155 -5.00 -26.84 -25.59
CA MET A 155 -6.17 -26.28 -24.89
C MET A 155 -6.11 -24.74 -24.88
N ARG A 156 -4.97 -24.14 -24.53
CA ARG A 156 -4.79 -22.67 -24.53
C ARG A 156 -4.97 -22.04 -25.89
N ASP A 157 -4.48 -22.68 -26.94
CA ASP A 157 -4.55 -22.15 -28.31
C ASP A 157 -5.96 -22.23 -28.87
N GLU A 158 -6.72 -23.27 -28.56
CA GLU A 158 -8.14 -23.38 -28.95
C GLU A 158 -9.00 -22.33 -28.22
N PHE A 159 -8.80 -22.11 -26.92
CA PHE A 159 -9.47 -21.03 -26.19
C PHE A 159 -9.13 -19.66 -26.77
N ARG A 160 -7.89 -19.41 -27.16
CA ARG A 160 -7.45 -18.15 -27.78
C ARG A 160 -8.14 -17.93 -29.14
N GLN A 161 -8.31 -18.98 -29.94
CA GLN A 161 -9.04 -18.91 -31.23
C GLN A 161 -10.54 -18.68 -31.04
N GLN A 162 -11.16 -19.30 -30.07
CA GLN A 162 -12.59 -19.13 -29.76
C GLN A 162 -12.90 -17.70 -29.28
N PHE A 163 -12.03 -17.11 -28.47
CA PHE A 163 -12.17 -15.70 -28.07
C PHE A 163 -11.87 -14.70 -29.19
N SER A 164 -11.02 -15.04 -30.16
CA SER A 164 -10.74 -14.18 -31.32
C SER A 164 -11.88 -14.21 -32.35
N ARG A 165 -12.56 -15.33 -32.52
CA ARG A 165 -13.75 -15.45 -33.42
C ARG A 165 -14.94 -14.65 -32.90
N ASN A 166 -15.15 -14.58 -31.60
CA ASN A 166 -16.22 -13.76 -31.01
C ASN A 166 -15.97 -12.24 -31.08
N ARG A 167 -14.75 -11.79 -31.36
CA ARG A 167 -14.45 -10.37 -31.61
C ARG A 167 -14.64 -9.94 -33.07
N GLY A 168 -14.80 -10.88 -33.98
CA GLY A 168 -14.95 -10.62 -35.40
C GLY A 168 -16.40 -10.42 -35.89
N SER A 169 -17.41 -10.83 -35.11
CA SER A 169 -18.82 -10.73 -35.49
C SER A 169 -19.51 -9.39 -35.20
N ASP A 170 -18.91 -8.56 -34.32
CA ASP A 170 -19.52 -7.27 -33.94
C ASP A 170 -19.11 -6.08 -34.82
N ARG A 171 -18.33 -6.28 -35.91
CA ARG A 171 -17.91 -5.19 -36.80
C ARG A 171 -18.68 -5.04 -38.11
N ARG A 172 -19.70 -5.84 -38.37
CA ARG A 172 -20.44 -5.77 -39.66
C ARG A 172 -21.94 -5.41 -39.62
N SER A 173 -22.49 -4.92 -38.49
CA SER A 173 -23.90 -4.55 -38.40
C SER A 173 -24.22 -3.12 -37.92
N ASN A 174 -23.33 -2.14 -38.13
CA ASN A 174 -23.62 -0.76 -37.71
C ASN A 174 -23.54 0.28 -38.84
N GLU A 175 -24.09 -0.06 -40.03
CA GLU A 175 -24.36 0.94 -41.07
C GLU A 175 -25.79 0.75 -41.63
N ARG A 176 -26.80 0.97 -40.81
CA ARG A 176 -28.17 1.34 -41.20
C ARG A 176 -29.09 1.31 -39.98
N SER A 177 -29.21 2.44 -39.32
CA SER A 177 -30.46 2.89 -38.68
C SER A 177 -30.21 4.15 -37.83
N ARG A 178 -30.12 5.29 -38.51
CA ARG A 178 -30.43 6.58 -37.88
C ARG A 178 -31.95 6.74 -37.94
N ARG A 179 -32.65 6.54 -36.84
CA ARG A 179 -33.86 7.26 -36.38
C ARG A 179 -34.50 6.48 -35.22
N GLY A 180 -34.76 7.16 -34.13
CA GLY A 180 -35.61 6.67 -33.05
C GLY A 180 -34.92 6.58 -31.69
N GLY A 181 -34.91 7.68 -30.92
CA GLY A 181 -34.44 7.70 -29.56
C GLY A 181 -35.35 6.91 -28.61
N ARG A 182 -34.72 6.27 -27.61
CA ARG A 182 -35.33 6.01 -26.29
C ARG A 182 -34.20 5.79 -25.30
N SER A 183 -34.10 6.70 -24.38
CA SER A 183 -33.27 6.60 -23.19
C SER A 183 -33.66 5.38 -22.36
N GLY A 184 -32.78 4.39 -22.32
CA GLY A 184 -32.84 3.30 -21.34
C GLY A 184 -31.89 3.57 -20.20
N SER A 185 -32.43 3.72 -18.99
CA SER A 185 -31.64 3.79 -17.77
C SER A 185 -30.82 2.51 -17.59
N GLY A 186 -29.54 2.57 -17.91
CA GLY A 186 -28.60 1.49 -17.69
C GLY A 186 -28.34 1.32 -16.20
N SER A 187 -28.90 0.29 -15.59
CA SER A 187 -28.45 -0.20 -14.29
C SER A 187 -26.98 -0.58 -14.42
N SER A 188 -26.12 0.14 -13.70
CA SER A 188 -24.69 -0.14 -13.61
C SER A 188 -24.46 -1.52 -13.02
N ARG A 189 -24.19 -2.51 -13.88
CA ARG A 189 -23.55 -3.76 -13.48
C ARG A 189 -22.20 -3.41 -12.88
N GLY A 190 -21.92 -3.89 -11.65
CA GLY A 190 -20.70 -3.65 -10.90
C GLY A 190 -19.44 -3.99 -11.69
N GLY A 191 -18.89 -2.97 -12.34
CA GLY A 191 -17.53 -2.98 -12.83
C GLY A 191 -16.60 -2.75 -11.63
N PHE A 192 -15.43 -3.32 -11.65
CA PHE A 192 -14.33 -3.05 -10.72
C PHE A 192 -14.22 -1.54 -10.50
N GLY A 193 -14.49 -1.08 -9.27
CA GLY A 193 -14.83 0.29 -8.92
C GLY A 193 -13.70 1.31 -9.09
N GLY A 194 -13.34 1.61 -10.33
CA GLY A 194 -12.54 2.77 -10.68
C GLY A 194 -13.37 4.05 -10.45
N GLY A 195 -12.74 5.08 -9.88
CA GLY A 195 -13.38 6.34 -9.58
C GLY A 195 -13.82 7.07 -10.86
N ARG A 196 -14.99 7.72 -10.81
CA ARG A 196 -15.39 8.68 -11.85
C ARG A 196 -14.39 9.84 -11.86
N LYS A 197 -14.23 10.51 -12.99
CA LYS A 197 -13.43 11.74 -13.08
C LYS A 197 -13.98 12.74 -12.06
N PRO A 198 -13.14 13.26 -11.16
CA PRO A 198 -13.60 14.20 -10.14
C PRO A 198 -13.96 15.55 -10.77
N THR A 199 -14.95 16.19 -10.19
CA THR A 199 -15.37 17.55 -10.57
C THR A 199 -15.16 18.55 -9.44
N GLU A 200 -14.75 18.07 -8.26
CA GLU A 200 -14.52 18.91 -7.07
C GLU A 200 -13.05 19.27 -6.93
N GLU A 201 -12.79 20.48 -6.51
CA GLU A 201 -11.46 20.97 -6.16
C GLU A 201 -11.05 20.47 -4.77
N TYR A 202 -9.80 20.07 -4.62
CA TYR A 202 -9.18 19.64 -3.38
C TYR A 202 -8.00 20.51 -3.00
N ARG A 203 -7.84 20.75 -1.71
CA ARG A 203 -6.67 21.32 -1.09
C ARG A 203 -5.77 20.18 -0.62
N PHE A 204 -4.54 20.14 -1.10
CA PHE A 204 -3.53 19.15 -0.75
C PHE A 204 -2.58 19.74 0.28
N SER A 205 -2.52 19.14 1.48
CA SER A 205 -1.82 19.73 2.62
C SER A 205 -0.85 18.74 3.27
N LEU A 206 0.27 19.27 3.75
CA LEU A 206 1.12 18.68 4.77
C LEU A 206 0.77 19.32 6.11
N ILE A 207 0.57 18.51 7.13
CA ILE A 207 0.15 18.95 8.46
C ILE A 207 1.10 18.40 9.50
N SER A 208 1.56 19.24 10.41
CA SER A 208 2.34 18.86 11.59
C SER A 208 1.48 18.98 12.85
N TYR A 209 1.55 17.93 13.65
CA TYR A 209 0.96 17.90 14.99
C TYR A 209 2.07 17.73 16.03
N ASP A 210 1.87 18.31 17.19
CA ASP A 210 2.69 18.05 18.37
C ASP A 210 2.49 16.60 18.84
N ARG A 211 3.57 15.89 19.02
CA ARG A 211 3.56 14.45 19.31
C ARG A 211 2.93 14.11 20.66
N GLU A 212 3.15 14.96 21.67
CA GLU A 212 2.70 14.71 23.03
C GLU A 212 1.23 15.08 23.25
N SER A 213 0.76 16.14 22.61
CA SER A 213 -0.58 16.68 22.82
C SER A 213 -1.57 16.45 21.68
N GLY A 214 -1.09 16.09 20.50
CA GLY A 214 -1.91 16.01 19.27
C GLY A 214 -2.36 17.36 18.73
N LYS A 215 -1.92 18.50 19.28
CA LYS A 215 -2.28 19.83 18.77
C LYS A 215 -1.63 20.07 17.41
N GLU A 216 -2.38 20.70 16.49
CA GLU A 216 -1.83 21.14 15.20
C GLU A 216 -0.80 22.25 15.44
N ASN A 217 0.45 22.01 15.02
CA ASN A 217 1.51 23.01 15.06
C ASN A 217 1.38 23.97 13.89
N TRP A 218 1.24 23.39 12.69
CA TRP A 218 1.09 24.15 11.44
C TRP A 218 0.51 23.24 10.34
N ARG A 219 -0.05 23.93 9.32
CA ARG A 219 -0.56 23.32 8.10
C ARG A 219 -0.06 24.09 6.90
N SER A 220 0.50 23.38 5.93
CA SER A 220 1.00 23.95 4.69
C SER A 220 0.24 23.39 3.50
N ILE A 221 -0.35 24.27 2.71
CA ILE A 221 -1.03 23.91 1.47
C ILE A 221 0.03 23.76 0.38
N ALA A 222 0.21 22.56 -0.13
CA ALA A 222 1.10 22.28 -1.25
C ALA A 222 0.52 22.80 -2.57
N THR A 223 -0.76 22.49 -2.81
CA THR A 223 -1.50 22.95 -3.99
C THR A 223 -3.01 22.82 -3.77
N THR A 224 -3.75 23.53 -4.62
CA THR A 224 -5.21 23.39 -4.72
C THR A 224 -5.54 23.09 -6.17
N ALA A 225 -6.20 21.98 -6.43
CA ALA A 225 -6.49 21.52 -7.79
C ALA A 225 -7.65 20.53 -7.84
N ILE A 226 -8.25 20.40 -9.00
CA ILE A 226 -9.14 19.27 -9.32
C ILE A 226 -8.25 18.10 -9.75
N PRO A 227 -8.36 16.90 -9.12
CA PRO A 227 -7.63 15.73 -9.57
C PRO A 227 -7.99 15.37 -11.02
N HIS A 228 -7.02 14.91 -11.82
CA HIS A 228 -7.23 14.61 -13.24
C HIS A 228 -7.99 13.29 -13.46
N GLU A 229 -7.87 12.33 -12.52
CA GLU A 229 -8.61 11.07 -12.53
C GLU A 229 -9.18 10.74 -11.14
N GLY A 230 -10.05 9.74 -11.08
CA GLY A 230 -10.62 9.25 -9.83
C GLY A 230 -9.65 8.40 -9.02
N HIS A 231 -10.18 7.74 -7.98
CA HIS A 231 -9.46 6.73 -7.22
C HIS A 231 -10.40 5.58 -6.83
N HIS A 232 -9.83 4.44 -6.45
CA HIS A 232 -10.61 3.34 -5.86
C HIS A 232 -11.30 3.82 -4.57
N ARG A 233 -12.50 3.32 -4.29
CA ARG A 233 -13.30 3.71 -3.10
C ARG A 233 -12.56 3.59 -1.76
N ASP A 234 -11.59 2.66 -1.68
CA ASP A 234 -10.77 2.44 -0.48
C ASP A 234 -9.45 3.23 -0.52
N HIS A 235 -9.27 4.07 -1.52
CA HIS A 235 -8.08 4.90 -1.72
C HIS A 235 -8.39 6.38 -1.52
N GLY A 236 -7.44 7.28 -1.73
CA GLY A 236 -7.62 8.73 -1.64
C GLY A 236 -6.48 9.47 -2.33
N TYR A 237 -6.59 10.78 -2.42
CA TYR A 237 -5.62 11.63 -3.11
C TYR A 237 -4.38 12.01 -2.25
N ALA A 238 -4.32 11.58 -0.99
CA ALA A 238 -3.20 11.77 -0.07
C ALA A 238 -2.77 10.43 0.54
N SER A 239 -2.40 9.48 -0.30
CA SER A 239 -2.09 8.10 0.11
C SER A 239 -0.60 7.81 0.22
N ALA A 240 0.25 8.50 -0.55
CA ALA A 240 1.69 8.45 -0.35
C ALA A 240 2.06 9.01 1.03
N SER A 241 3.02 8.39 1.71
CA SER A 241 3.50 8.88 3.00
C SER A 241 4.66 9.87 2.80
N PRO A 242 4.79 10.91 3.63
CA PRO A 242 5.96 11.78 3.62
C PRO A 242 7.23 11.02 4.00
N VAL A 243 8.38 11.61 3.73
CA VAL A 243 9.67 11.15 4.25
C VAL A 243 10.49 12.35 4.70
N THR A 244 11.24 12.19 5.79
CA THR A 244 12.08 13.27 6.34
C THR A 244 13.44 12.78 6.82
N ASP A 245 14.44 13.65 6.80
CA ASP A 245 15.74 13.48 7.43
C ASP A 245 15.96 14.48 8.58
N GLY A 246 14.90 15.18 9.00
CA GLY A 246 14.95 16.20 10.04
C GLY A 246 15.50 17.56 9.59
N LYS A 247 15.76 17.70 8.29
CA LYS A 247 16.08 18.98 7.64
C LYS A 247 15.02 19.37 6.65
N ASN A 248 14.57 18.40 5.87
CA ASN A 248 13.52 18.55 4.87
C ASN A 248 12.44 17.48 5.05
N ILE A 249 11.24 17.81 4.60
CA ILE A 249 10.12 16.87 4.46
C ILE A 249 9.78 16.79 2.97
N ILE A 250 9.89 15.58 2.41
CA ILE A 250 9.57 15.31 1.02
C ILE A 250 8.18 14.71 0.94
N VAL A 251 7.34 15.28 0.10
CA VAL A 251 5.92 14.92 -0.04
C VAL A 251 5.58 14.71 -1.50
N SER A 252 4.92 13.60 -1.81
CA SER A 252 4.35 13.36 -3.14
C SER A 252 2.83 13.34 -3.07
N PHE A 253 2.19 14.13 -3.92
CA PHE A 253 0.78 14.03 -4.23
C PHE A 253 0.56 13.47 -5.65
N GLY A 254 1.47 12.61 -6.09
CA GLY A 254 1.44 11.99 -7.42
C GLY A 254 1.41 13.04 -8.52
N SER A 255 0.40 12.98 -9.38
CA SER A 255 0.16 13.95 -10.48
C SER A 255 -0.07 15.39 -10.01
N ARG A 256 -0.24 15.62 -8.72
CA ARG A 256 -0.32 17.00 -8.15
C ARG A 256 1.02 17.50 -7.64
N GLY A 257 2.10 16.76 -7.89
CA GLY A 257 3.48 17.18 -7.73
C GLY A 257 4.23 16.57 -6.56
N LEU A 258 5.55 16.72 -6.63
CA LEU A 258 6.51 16.43 -5.58
C LEU A 258 6.98 17.74 -4.95
N TYR A 259 6.98 17.78 -3.62
CA TYR A 259 7.29 18.97 -2.84
C TYR A 259 8.39 18.67 -1.82
N CYS A 260 9.26 19.65 -1.61
CA CYS A 260 10.20 19.69 -0.51
C CYS A 260 9.82 20.84 0.40
N PHE A 261 9.60 20.53 1.66
CA PHE A 261 9.34 21.52 2.72
C PHE A 261 10.53 21.57 3.68
N ASP A 262 10.76 22.72 4.31
CA ASP A 262 11.54 22.77 5.54
C ASP A 262 10.73 22.20 6.72
N MET A 263 11.36 22.06 7.89
CA MET A 263 10.69 21.53 9.10
C MET A 263 9.63 22.49 9.68
N LYS A 264 9.53 23.72 9.18
CA LYS A 264 8.50 24.70 9.57
C LYS A 264 7.34 24.77 8.58
N GLY A 265 7.33 23.88 7.57
CA GLY A 265 6.28 23.79 6.57
C GLY A 265 6.41 24.78 5.40
N LYS A 266 7.52 25.49 5.25
CA LYS A 266 7.75 26.33 4.09
C LYS A 266 8.19 25.50 2.90
N ILE A 267 7.58 25.71 1.73
CA ILE A 267 7.99 25.05 0.49
C ILE A 267 9.33 25.61 0.05
N GLU A 268 10.35 24.75 -0.05
CA GLU A 268 11.67 25.07 -0.57
C GLU A 268 11.71 24.95 -2.10
N TRP A 269 11.09 23.89 -2.62
CA TRP A 269 10.90 23.69 -4.06
C TRP A 269 9.73 22.73 -4.32
N LYS A 270 9.21 22.80 -5.55
CA LYS A 270 8.20 21.88 -6.09
C LYS A 270 8.57 21.41 -7.48
N LYS A 271 8.11 20.21 -7.85
CA LYS A 271 8.32 19.66 -9.18
C LYS A 271 7.07 18.91 -9.64
N ASP A 272 6.67 19.21 -10.87
CA ASP A 272 5.60 18.52 -11.58
C ASP A 272 6.21 17.48 -12.54
N PHE A 273 5.62 16.27 -12.60
CA PHE A 273 6.00 15.17 -13.48
C PHE A 273 4.92 14.88 -14.53
N GLY A 274 3.83 15.64 -14.55
CA GLY A 274 2.64 15.42 -15.37
C GLY A 274 1.59 14.54 -14.69
N ASP A 275 0.61 14.12 -15.44
CA ASP A 275 -0.51 13.31 -14.98
C ASP A 275 -0.24 11.81 -15.22
N MET A 276 -0.37 10.99 -14.18
CA MET A 276 -0.36 9.53 -14.30
C MET A 276 -1.72 9.01 -14.75
N ARG A 277 -1.73 8.05 -15.64
CA ARG A 277 -2.91 7.24 -15.91
C ARG A 277 -2.80 5.93 -15.17
N THR A 278 -3.55 5.78 -14.07
CA THR A 278 -3.51 4.58 -13.27
C THR A 278 -4.51 3.52 -13.75
N ARG A 279 -4.22 2.26 -13.48
CA ARG A 279 -5.07 1.13 -13.87
C ARG A 279 -6.47 1.29 -13.31
N ASN A 280 -7.47 1.31 -14.20
CA ASN A 280 -8.88 1.52 -13.86
C ASN A 280 -9.13 2.78 -13.01
N SER A 281 -8.28 3.80 -13.10
CA SER A 281 -8.34 4.99 -12.24
C SER A 281 -8.39 4.62 -10.74
N PHE A 282 -7.53 3.70 -10.32
CA PHE A 282 -7.48 3.28 -8.91
C PHE A 282 -6.75 4.29 -8.02
N GLY A 283 -6.04 5.24 -8.62
CA GLY A 283 -5.31 6.28 -7.92
C GLY A 283 -3.85 5.93 -7.65
N GLU A 284 -3.11 6.91 -7.18
CA GLU A 284 -1.67 6.93 -7.01
C GLU A 284 -1.28 6.74 -5.55
N GLY A 285 -0.28 5.90 -5.23
CA GLY A 285 0.02 5.57 -3.83
C GLY A 285 1.48 5.31 -3.49
N SER A 286 2.39 5.31 -4.48
CA SER A 286 3.82 5.11 -4.21
C SER A 286 4.40 6.29 -3.43
N SER A 287 5.06 6.01 -2.30
CA SER A 287 5.72 7.05 -1.49
C SER A 287 7.12 7.36 -2.03
N PRO A 288 7.62 8.58 -1.90
CA PRO A 288 9.01 8.88 -2.18
C PRO A 288 9.91 8.20 -1.14
N THR A 289 11.12 7.82 -1.55
CA THR A 289 12.17 7.32 -0.67
C THR A 289 13.32 8.30 -0.64
N LEU A 290 13.84 8.58 0.55
CA LEU A 290 14.98 9.47 0.75
C LEU A 290 16.19 8.68 1.23
N HIS A 291 17.31 8.83 0.53
CA HIS A 291 18.61 8.33 0.96
C HIS A 291 19.65 9.45 0.80
N GLU A 292 20.16 9.92 1.92
CA GLU A 292 21.07 11.08 1.98
C GLU A 292 20.52 12.29 1.16
N ASN A 293 21.16 12.62 0.05
CA ASN A 293 20.81 13.75 -0.81
C ASN A 293 20.05 13.33 -2.08
N THR A 294 19.50 12.11 -2.09
CA THR A 294 18.81 11.56 -3.25
C THR A 294 17.40 11.10 -2.89
N ILE A 295 16.42 11.67 -3.55
CA ILE A 295 15.02 11.25 -3.52
C ILE A 295 14.82 10.26 -4.66
N VAL A 296 14.22 9.10 -4.38
CA VAL A 296 13.78 8.14 -5.39
C VAL A 296 12.26 8.24 -5.50
N LEU A 297 11.77 8.42 -6.71
CA LEU A 297 10.34 8.48 -7.03
C LEU A 297 10.01 7.42 -8.08
N LEU A 298 9.04 6.56 -7.78
CA LEU A 298 8.48 5.60 -8.72
C LEU A 298 7.28 6.22 -9.43
N TRP A 299 7.25 6.06 -10.76
CA TRP A 299 6.23 6.61 -11.65
C TRP A 299 5.73 5.52 -12.60
N ASP A 300 5.23 4.41 -12.03
CA ASP A 300 4.68 3.27 -12.77
C ASP A 300 3.20 3.52 -13.09
N GLN A 301 2.84 3.50 -14.36
CA GLN A 301 1.51 3.84 -14.86
C GLN A 301 1.12 2.99 -16.09
N GLU A 302 -0.08 3.22 -16.65
CA GLU A 302 -0.54 2.50 -17.85
C GLU A 302 0.06 3.03 -19.16
N ASP A 303 0.69 4.21 -19.12
CA ASP A 303 1.50 4.78 -20.21
C ASP A 303 2.99 4.53 -19.93
N ASP A 304 3.88 5.45 -20.30
CA ASP A 304 5.32 5.31 -20.09
C ASP A 304 5.69 5.39 -18.62
N SER A 305 6.22 4.31 -18.10
CA SER A 305 6.62 4.17 -16.71
C SER A 305 8.08 4.54 -16.49
N TYR A 306 8.38 5.17 -15.37
CA TYR A 306 9.71 5.64 -15.04
C TYR A 306 10.06 5.46 -13.56
N ILE A 307 11.37 5.44 -13.29
CA ILE A 307 11.92 5.68 -11.96
C ILE A 307 12.87 6.86 -12.04
N TYR A 308 12.79 7.75 -11.06
CA TYR A 308 13.59 8.96 -10.98
C TYR A 308 14.47 8.95 -9.75
N ALA A 309 15.71 9.42 -9.89
CA ALA A 309 16.50 9.94 -8.77
C ALA A 309 16.59 11.46 -8.90
N ILE A 310 16.32 12.13 -7.79
CA ILE A 310 16.14 13.57 -7.74
C ILE A 310 17.05 14.11 -6.64
N ASP A 311 17.72 15.23 -6.91
CA ASP A 311 18.52 15.92 -5.91
C ASP A 311 17.60 16.59 -4.87
N LYS A 312 17.76 16.23 -3.60
CA LYS A 312 16.94 16.74 -2.50
C LYS A 312 17.03 18.26 -2.35
N LYS A 313 18.21 18.84 -2.62
CA LYS A 313 18.46 20.26 -2.38
C LYS A 313 17.68 21.17 -3.31
N ASN A 314 17.45 20.75 -4.55
CA ASN A 314 16.92 21.65 -5.59
C ASN A 314 15.87 21.02 -6.52
N GLY A 315 15.50 19.77 -6.31
CA GLY A 315 14.51 19.06 -7.14
C GLY A 315 14.98 18.70 -8.56
N LYS A 316 16.27 18.87 -8.88
CA LYS A 316 16.81 18.50 -10.20
C LYS A 316 16.90 16.98 -10.35
N ILE A 317 16.52 16.48 -11.52
CA ILE A 317 16.65 15.05 -11.85
C ILE A 317 18.14 14.74 -12.01
N LYS A 318 18.65 13.80 -11.18
CA LYS A 318 20.00 13.25 -11.30
C LYS A 318 20.05 12.23 -12.43
N TRP A 319 19.05 11.34 -12.47
CA TRP A 319 18.83 10.39 -13.56
C TRP A 319 17.35 9.98 -13.61
N LYS A 320 16.94 9.50 -14.79
CA LYS A 320 15.63 8.94 -15.10
C LYS A 320 15.85 7.61 -15.83
N ARG A 321 15.10 6.57 -15.51
CA ARG A 321 15.11 5.29 -16.24
C ARG A 321 13.69 4.92 -16.59
N GLU A 322 13.53 4.54 -17.84
CA GLU A 322 12.31 3.92 -18.35
C GLU A 322 12.14 2.53 -17.75
N ARG A 323 10.88 2.17 -17.48
CA ARG A 323 10.49 0.89 -16.90
C ARG A 323 9.41 0.26 -17.76
N ASN A 324 9.63 -0.97 -18.18
CA ASN A 324 8.60 -1.74 -18.88
C ASN A 324 7.64 -2.35 -17.84
N GLU A 325 6.83 -1.51 -17.20
CA GLU A 325 5.84 -1.90 -16.18
C GLU A 325 4.51 -1.20 -16.46
N ALA A 326 3.42 -1.78 -15.95
CA ALA A 326 2.14 -1.10 -15.81
C ALA A 326 2.06 -0.45 -14.42
N THR A 327 0.91 0.12 -14.07
CA THR A 327 0.67 0.76 -12.77
C THR A 327 1.20 -0.07 -11.61
N GLY A 328 2.03 0.54 -10.79
CA GLY A 328 2.62 0.00 -9.57
C GLY A 328 2.34 0.90 -8.37
N TRP A 329 2.20 0.30 -7.18
CA TRP A 329 1.93 1.03 -5.93
C TRP A 329 3.00 0.80 -4.86
N CYS A 330 4.03 0.01 -5.15
CA CYS A 330 5.10 -0.23 -4.19
C CYS A 330 5.93 1.03 -3.94
N THR A 331 6.45 1.18 -2.74
CA THR A 331 7.45 2.19 -2.41
C THR A 331 8.84 1.61 -2.67
N PRO A 332 9.74 2.31 -3.40
CA PRO A 332 11.12 1.88 -3.59
C PRO A 332 11.86 1.70 -2.26
N VAL A 333 12.76 0.75 -2.19
CA VAL A 333 13.60 0.51 -1.02
C VAL A 333 15.06 0.69 -1.39
N VAL A 334 15.81 1.47 -0.60
CA VAL A 334 17.25 1.67 -0.79
C VAL A 334 18.02 0.82 0.21
N THR A 335 19.02 0.10 -0.28
CA THR A 335 19.92 -0.70 0.55
C THR A 335 21.35 -0.66 0.00
N THR A 336 22.33 -0.90 0.88
CA THR A 336 23.73 -1.02 0.46
C THR A 336 24.21 -2.44 0.70
N HIS A 337 24.76 -3.06 -0.33
CA HIS A 337 25.36 -4.39 -0.27
C HIS A 337 26.76 -4.36 -0.86
N LYS A 338 27.78 -4.81 -0.10
CA LYS A 338 29.22 -4.82 -0.53
C LYS A 338 29.67 -3.49 -1.16
N GLY A 339 29.28 -2.38 -0.51
CA GLY A 339 29.65 -1.01 -0.95
C GLY A 339 28.85 -0.46 -2.12
N VAL A 340 27.91 -1.23 -2.70
CA VAL A 340 27.02 -0.76 -3.78
C VAL A 340 25.65 -0.38 -3.19
N THR A 341 25.31 0.89 -3.26
CA THR A 341 23.96 1.37 -2.88
C THR A 341 23.02 1.19 -4.07
N GLN A 342 21.91 0.48 -3.83
CA GLN A 342 20.95 0.10 -4.84
C GLN A 342 19.52 0.40 -4.43
N VAL A 343 18.68 0.63 -5.42
CA VAL A 343 17.23 0.86 -5.29
C VAL A 343 16.50 -0.39 -5.77
N LEU A 344 15.71 -0.97 -4.89
CA LEU A 344 14.90 -2.16 -5.17
C LEU A 344 13.45 -1.75 -5.40
N VAL A 345 12.84 -2.23 -6.46
CA VAL A 345 11.46 -1.94 -6.83
C VAL A 345 10.74 -3.22 -7.25
N ASN A 346 9.59 -3.47 -6.63
CA ASN A 346 8.69 -4.52 -7.06
C ASN A 346 7.91 -4.09 -8.30
N GLY A 347 7.67 -4.98 -9.24
CA GLY A 347 6.95 -4.70 -10.48
C GLY A 347 6.22 -5.93 -10.99
N SER A 348 5.19 -5.73 -11.83
CA SER A 348 4.36 -6.82 -12.36
C SER A 348 5.15 -7.79 -13.24
N LYS A 349 6.15 -7.31 -13.95
CA LYS A 349 7.00 -8.13 -14.82
C LYS A 349 8.23 -8.64 -14.11
N ALA A 350 8.85 -7.79 -13.26
CA ALA A 350 10.03 -8.19 -12.52
C ALA A 350 10.29 -7.29 -11.29
N VAL A 351 10.91 -7.87 -10.28
CA VAL A 351 11.67 -7.13 -9.28
C VAL A 351 12.92 -6.60 -9.96
N ARG A 352 13.25 -5.32 -9.76
CA ARG A 352 14.46 -4.72 -10.34
C ARG A 352 15.29 -4.00 -9.30
N SER A 353 16.60 -4.08 -9.48
CA SER A 353 17.60 -3.35 -8.72
C SER A 353 18.32 -2.34 -9.61
N TYR A 354 18.33 -1.09 -9.20
CA TYR A 354 19.05 -0.02 -9.89
C TYR A 354 20.15 0.53 -9.00
N ARG A 355 21.33 0.80 -9.52
CA ARG A 355 22.37 1.51 -8.78
C ARG A 355 21.91 2.94 -8.49
N LEU A 356 21.96 3.35 -7.21
CA LEU A 356 21.41 4.64 -6.78
C LEU A 356 22.11 5.83 -7.44
N ASN A 357 23.42 5.71 -7.69
CA ASN A 357 24.24 6.83 -8.18
C ASN A 357 23.90 7.25 -9.62
N ASP A 358 23.69 6.29 -10.51
CA ASP A 358 23.55 6.53 -11.95
C ASP A 358 22.32 5.84 -12.59
N GLY A 359 21.54 5.09 -11.81
CA GLY A 359 20.37 4.38 -12.28
C GLY A 359 20.66 3.17 -13.19
N LYS A 360 21.90 2.67 -13.26
CA LYS A 360 22.19 1.45 -13.99
C LYS A 360 21.37 0.29 -13.43
N LEU A 361 20.64 -0.42 -14.30
CA LEU A 361 20.00 -1.68 -13.91
C LEU A 361 21.10 -2.67 -13.55
N LEU A 362 21.11 -3.12 -12.29
CA LEU A 362 22.06 -4.11 -11.80
C LEU A 362 21.55 -5.52 -12.09
N TRP A 363 20.33 -5.80 -11.67
CA TRP A 363 19.70 -7.08 -11.90
C TRP A 363 18.17 -6.95 -11.94
N GLN A 364 17.53 -7.98 -12.49
CA GLN A 364 16.09 -8.19 -12.42
C GLN A 364 15.77 -9.64 -12.08
N CYS A 365 14.56 -9.90 -11.57
CA CYS A 365 14.06 -11.24 -11.29
C CYS A 365 12.56 -11.29 -11.51
N SER A 366 12.11 -12.14 -12.43
CA SER A 366 10.69 -12.33 -12.73
C SER A 366 10.03 -13.31 -11.76
N GLY A 367 8.70 -13.50 -11.89
CA GLY A 367 7.91 -14.44 -11.09
C GLY A 367 6.75 -13.78 -10.35
N GLN A 368 6.71 -12.45 -10.30
CA GLN A 368 5.61 -11.72 -9.64
C GLN A 368 4.27 -11.97 -10.34
N THR A 369 3.18 -11.93 -9.54
CA THR A 369 1.81 -11.91 -10.07
C THR A 369 1.43 -10.48 -10.47
N GLY A 370 0.27 -10.27 -11.10
CA GLY A 370 -0.18 -8.94 -11.48
C GLY A 370 -0.37 -8.00 -10.28
N ASN A 371 -0.24 -6.69 -10.51
CA ASN A 371 -0.48 -5.62 -9.54
C ASN A 371 0.29 -5.78 -8.21
N PRO A 372 1.60 -5.89 -8.16
CA PRO A 372 2.34 -5.99 -6.91
C PRO A 372 2.30 -4.66 -6.16
N VAL A 373 1.55 -4.63 -5.06
CA VAL A 373 1.48 -3.49 -4.15
C VAL A 373 2.55 -3.57 -3.05
N PRO A 374 2.86 -4.77 -2.50
CA PRO A 374 3.80 -4.87 -1.40
C PRO A 374 5.19 -4.36 -1.76
N SER A 375 5.76 -3.52 -0.90
CA SER A 375 7.16 -3.12 -0.99
C SER A 375 8.08 -4.24 -0.52
N ILE A 376 9.27 -4.24 -1.06
CA ILE A 376 10.32 -5.21 -0.73
C ILE A 376 10.82 -4.95 0.70
N VAL A 377 11.14 -6.00 1.44
CA VAL A 377 11.93 -5.90 2.66
C VAL A 377 13.28 -6.57 2.46
N VAL A 378 14.31 -6.07 3.12
CA VAL A 378 15.69 -6.52 2.90
C VAL A 378 16.39 -6.84 4.22
N ASP A 379 17.22 -7.86 4.21
CA ASP A 379 18.25 -8.08 5.22
C ASP A 379 19.65 -7.80 4.65
N LYS A 380 20.70 -8.29 5.31
CA LYS A 380 22.07 -8.10 4.86
C LYS A 380 22.41 -8.83 3.55
N GLN A 381 21.66 -9.88 3.19
CA GLN A 381 21.98 -10.79 2.09
C GLN A 381 20.91 -10.85 1.01
N ASN A 382 19.63 -10.71 1.37
CA ASN A 382 18.50 -10.97 0.48
C ASN A 382 17.51 -9.82 0.44
N ALA A 383 16.86 -9.69 -0.71
CA ALA A 383 15.64 -8.95 -0.92
C ALA A 383 14.46 -9.94 -0.94
N TYR A 384 13.39 -9.65 -0.19
CA TYR A 384 12.18 -10.46 -0.14
C TYR A 384 11.05 -9.72 -0.84
N ALA A 385 10.66 -10.24 -2.00
CA ALA A 385 9.61 -9.65 -2.82
C ALA A 385 8.37 -10.54 -2.82
N MET A 386 7.19 -9.92 -2.72
CA MET A 386 5.90 -10.63 -2.66
C MET A 386 4.89 -10.02 -3.61
N SER A 387 3.96 -10.86 -4.08
CA SER A 387 2.76 -10.44 -4.80
C SER A 387 1.63 -11.45 -4.57
N GLY A 388 0.37 -10.96 -4.51
CA GLY A 388 -0.78 -11.80 -4.12
C GLY A 388 -2.07 -11.50 -4.86
N PHE A 389 -2.03 -10.75 -5.97
CA PHE A 389 -3.22 -10.52 -6.79
C PHE A 389 -3.33 -11.57 -7.91
N ARG A 390 -4.43 -12.35 -7.90
CA ARG A 390 -4.69 -13.43 -8.86
C ARG A 390 -3.55 -14.46 -8.94
N GLY A 391 -3.01 -14.80 -7.78
CA GLY A 391 -1.90 -15.72 -7.61
C GLY A 391 -1.22 -15.47 -6.27
N ALA A 392 -0.14 -16.18 -6.02
CA ALA A 392 0.68 -16.01 -4.84
C ALA A 392 2.14 -16.26 -5.20
N TYR A 393 3.03 -15.36 -4.83
CA TYR A 393 4.47 -15.51 -5.04
C TYR A 393 5.28 -14.76 -3.99
N ILE A 394 6.30 -15.41 -3.48
CA ILE A 394 7.35 -14.83 -2.67
C ILE A 394 8.69 -15.38 -3.12
N ALA A 395 9.69 -14.53 -3.21
CA ALA A 395 11.06 -14.89 -3.50
C ALA A 395 12.03 -14.21 -2.54
N ALA A 396 13.03 -14.96 -2.10
CA ALA A 396 14.25 -14.45 -1.49
C ALA A 396 15.33 -14.35 -2.57
N ILE A 397 15.69 -13.14 -2.95
CA ILE A 397 16.63 -12.84 -4.03
C ILE A 397 17.93 -12.34 -3.41
N LYS A 398 19.06 -12.99 -3.67
CA LYS A 398 20.36 -12.57 -3.15
C LYS A 398 20.74 -11.19 -3.69
N LEU A 399 21.15 -10.29 -2.80
CA LEU A 399 21.73 -9.00 -3.17
C LEU A 399 23.10 -9.22 -3.84
N GLY A 400 23.49 -8.32 -4.76
CA GLY A 400 24.79 -8.38 -5.43
C GLY A 400 24.82 -9.26 -6.67
N GLY A 401 23.68 -9.71 -7.18
CA GLY A 401 23.56 -10.34 -8.49
C GLY A 401 23.78 -9.35 -9.64
N ASP A 402 23.90 -9.85 -10.85
CA ASP A 402 24.02 -9.09 -12.10
C ASP A 402 23.15 -9.72 -13.20
N GLY A 403 22.52 -8.88 -14.03
CA GLY A 403 21.67 -9.34 -15.14
C GLY A 403 20.33 -9.94 -14.72
N ASP A 404 19.86 -10.96 -15.40
CA ASP A 404 18.59 -11.66 -15.11
C ASP A 404 18.82 -12.83 -14.15
N LEU A 405 18.26 -12.71 -12.96
CA LEU A 405 18.39 -13.70 -11.89
C LEU A 405 17.28 -14.76 -11.89
N THR A 406 16.33 -14.69 -12.83
CA THR A 406 15.19 -15.59 -12.90
C THR A 406 15.62 -17.04 -13.04
N GLY A 407 15.22 -17.90 -12.10
CA GLY A 407 15.55 -19.33 -12.12
C GLY A 407 17.03 -19.66 -11.85
N THR A 408 17.85 -18.71 -11.43
CA THR A 408 19.25 -18.92 -11.07
C THR A 408 19.41 -19.21 -9.57
N GLU A 409 20.60 -19.61 -9.15
CA GLU A 409 20.99 -19.79 -7.73
C GLU A 409 20.93 -18.50 -6.91
N SER A 410 20.78 -17.34 -7.56
CA SER A 410 20.54 -16.06 -6.90
C SER A 410 19.15 -15.96 -6.29
N VAL A 411 18.21 -16.82 -6.69
CA VAL A 411 16.93 -17.01 -6.00
C VAL A 411 17.12 -18.09 -4.95
N ALA A 412 17.34 -17.68 -3.69
CA ALA A 412 17.67 -18.60 -2.59
C ALA A 412 16.53 -19.58 -2.29
N TRP A 413 15.29 -19.10 -2.32
CA TRP A 413 14.07 -19.88 -2.19
C TRP A 413 12.85 -19.11 -2.70
N THR A 414 11.79 -19.85 -3.03
CA THR A 414 10.48 -19.30 -3.41
C THR A 414 9.36 -20.03 -2.69
N ALA A 415 8.18 -19.38 -2.62
CA ALA A 415 6.93 -20.02 -2.20
C ALA A 415 5.75 -19.37 -2.93
N ASN A 416 4.62 -20.08 -3.01
CA ASN A 416 3.45 -19.72 -3.81
C ASN A 416 2.13 -19.84 -3.04
N ARG A 417 2.13 -19.60 -1.73
CA ARG A 417 0.94 -19.66 -0.88
C ARG A 417 0.81 -18.47 0.03
N GLY A 418 -0.44 -17.99 0.19
CA GLY A 418 -0.84 -17.06 1.24
C GLY A 418 -0.16 -15.70 1.21
N THR A 419 0.37 -15.24 0.06
CA THR A 419 1.10 -13.98 -0.06
C THR A 419 0.19 -12.76 -0.08
N PRO A 420 0.66 -11.58 0.35
CA PRO A 420 -0.16 -10.37 0.48
C PRO A 420 -0.47 -9.73 -0.87
N TYR A 421 -1.64 -9.08 -0.94
CA TYR A 421 -1.99 -8.22 -2.07
C TYR A 421 -1.65 -6.74 -1.76
N VAL A 422 -2.16 -6.17 -0.67
CA VAL A 422 -1.91 -4.76 -0.31
C VAL A 422 -0.88 -4.62 0.80
N PRO A 423 -1.00 -5.28 1.97
CA PRO A 423 -0.05 -5.06 3.05
C PRO A 423 1.36 -5.54 2.66
N SER A 424 2.37 -4.74 2.98
CA SER A 424 3.77 -5.15 2.83
C SER A 424 4.20 -6.07 3.97
N PRO A 425 5.15 -6.98 3.74
CA PRO A 425 5.64 -7.86 4.79
C PRO A 425 6.41 -7.08 5.88
N LEU A 426 6.50 -7.67 7.06
CA LEU A 426 7.38 -7.24 8.13
C LEU A 426 8.57 -8.21 8.21
N LEU A 427 9.77 -7.65 8.28
CA LEU A 427 10.99 -8.41 8.50
C LEU A 427 11.54 -8.12 9.91
N SER A 428 11.40 -9.09 10.80
CA SER A 428 11.84 -8.98 12.20
C SER A 428 12.47 -10.28 12.69
N ASN A 429 13.65 -10.20 13.31
CA ASN A 429 14.32 -11.35 13.95
C ASN A 429 14.45 -12.60 13.08
N ASP A 430 14.99 -12.46 11.87
CA ASP A 430 15.13 -13.52 10.85
C ASP A 430 13.79 -14.19 10.44
N ARG A 431 12.67 -13.51 10.63
CA ARG A 431 11.33 -13.95 10.25
C ARG A 431 10.64 -12.94 9.35
N ILE A 432 9.92 -13.45 8.34
CA ILE A 432 9.07 -12.65 7.48
C ILE A 432 7.62 -12.92 7.84
N TRP A 433 6.93 -11.88 8.29
CA TRP A 433 5.52 -11.87 8.67
C TRP A 433 4.69 -11.29 7.53
N TYR A 434 3.67 -11.98 7.07
CA TYR A 434 2.81 -11.51 5.99
C TYR A 434 1.40 -12.08 6.08
N LEU A 435 0.46 -11.41 5.41
CA LEU A 435 -0.97 -11.72 5.45
C LEU A 435 -1.44 -12.17 4.07
N ALA A 436 -2.28 -13.18 4.00
CA ALA A 436 -2.81 -13.70 2.75
C ALA A 436 -3.78 -12.70 2.09
N GLY A 437 -3.47 -12.25 0.88
CA GLY A 437 -4.27 -11.27 0.15
C GLY A 437 -4.47 -9.99 0.98
N ASN A 438 -5.73 -9.65 1.25
CA ASN A 438 -6.14 -8.57 2.14
C ASN A 438 -6.91 -9.10 3.36
N ASN A 439 -6.62 -10.32 3.79
CA ASN A 439 -7.36 -11.03 4.83
C ASN A 439 -6.56 -11.10 6.13
N GLY A 440 -7.24 -11.35 7.23
CA GLY A 440 -6.64 -11.63 8.54
C GLY A 440 -6.15 -13.09 8.65
N ILE A 441 -5.39 -13.56 7.67
CA ILE A 441 -4.76 -14.90 7.67
C ILE A 441 -3.25 -14.67 7.63
N LEU A 442 -2.58 -15.06 8.72
CA LEU A 442 -1.17 -14.82 8.96
C LEU A 442 -0.30 -16.00 8.55
N SER A 443 0.82 -15.72 7.93
CA SER A 443 1.92 -16.68 7.77
C SER A 443 3.25 -16.04 8.17
N VAL A 444 4.17 -16.86 8.66
CA VAL A 444 5.53 -16.46 9.05
C VAL A 444 6.51 -17.47 8.50
N ARG A 445 7.57 -16.97 7.86
CA ARG A 445 8.64 -17.82 7.32
C ARG A 445 10.00 -17.46 7.89
N ASP A 446 10.84 -18.47 8.04
CA ASP A 446 12.27 -18.29 8.30
C ASP A 446 12.96 -17.69 7.07
N THR A 447 13.76 -16.64 7.26
CA THR A 447 14.39 -15.91 6.16
C THR A 447 15.44 -16.72 5.41
N LYS A 448 16.18 -17.56 6.10
CA LYS A 448 17.31 -18.33 5.53
C LYS A 448 16.83 -19.51 4.71
N SER A 449 15.91 -20.28 5.28
CA SER A 449 15.45 -21.55 4.67
C SER A 449 14.16 -21.41 3.87
N GLY A 450 13.40 -20.33 4.03
CA GLY A 450 12.06 -20.18 3.47
C GLY A 450 11.01 -21.12 4.10
N LYS A 451 11.37 -21.90 5.12
CA LYS A 451 10.44 -22.83 5.80
C LYS A 451 9.33 -22.03 6.49
N SER A 452 8.13 -22.55 6.41
CA SER A 452 7.00 -22.02 7.16
C SER A 452 7.16 -22.31 8.66
N LEU A 453 7.09 -21.27 9.47
CA LEU A 453 7.08 -21.34 10.94
C LEU A 453 5.63 -21.28 11.46
N ILE A 454 4.83 -20.40 10.85
CA ILE A 454 3.39 -20.28 11.05
C ILE A 454 2.76 -20.26 9.66
N GLU A 455 1.74 -21.07 9.40
CA GLU A 455 1.12 -21.13 8.08
C GLU A 455 -0.41 -21.04 8.16
N GLY A 456 -0.95 -19.92 7.66
CA GLY A 456 -2.38 -19.76 7.46
C GLY A 456 -3.21 -19.59 8.73
N GLU A 457 -2.63 -19.05 9.80
CA GLU A 457 -3.33 -18.80 11.06
C GLU A 457 -4.34 -17.66 10.93
N ARG A 458 -5.57 -17.91 11.34
CA ARG A 458 -6.62 -16.90 11.30
C ARG A 458 -6.57 -16.00 12.54
N LEU A 459 -6.42 -14.71 12.28
CA LEU A 459 -6.50 -13.69 13.31
C LEU A 459 -7.97 -13.41 13.65
N THR A 460 -8.45 -13.99 14.74
CA THR A 460 -9.84 -13.86 15.18
C THR A 460 -10.18 -12.38 15.41
N GLY A 461 -11.34 -11.94 14.91
CA GLY A 461 -11.81 -10.55 15.04
C GLY A 461 -11.33 -9.60 13.94
N ILE A 462 -10.36 -9.98 13.10
CA ILE A 462 -9.94 -9.15 11.96
C ILE A 462 -10.75 -9.50 10.70
N SER A 463 -11.38 -8.48 10.11
CA SER A 463 -12.04 -8.54 8.82
C SER A 463 -11.38 -7.63 7.80
N GLY A 464 -10.38 -8.15 7.08
CA GLY A 464 -9.60 -7.38 6.10
C GLY A 464 -8.43 -6.63 6.72
N VAL A 465 -7.32 -6.54 5.96
CA VAL A 465 -6.10 -5.82 6.34
C VAL A 465 -5.51 -5.13 5.12
N TYR A 466 -5.27 -3.81 5.23
CA TYR A 466 -4.49 -3.02 4.27
C TYR A 466 -3.20 -2.50 4.92
N ALA A 467 -3.24 -2.25 6.21
CA ALA A 467 -2.10 -1.83 7.01
C ALA A 467 -0.99 -2.88 7.01
N SER A 468 0.24 -2.47 6.81
CA SER A 468 1.40 -3.36 6.94
C SER A 468 1.73 -3.58 8.41
N PRO A 469 2.08 -4.81 8.84
CA PRO A 469 2.47 -5.09 10.22
C PRO A 469 3.70 -4.31 10.64
N VAL A 470 3.79 -3.95 11.93
CA VAL A 470 4.96 -3.33 12.55
C VAL A 470 5.36 -4.08 13.82
N SER A 471 6.63 -3.96 14.23
CA SER A 471 7.12 -4.61 15.46
C SER A 471 7.93 -3.70 16.33
N ALA A 472 7.86 -3.97 17.63
CA ALA A 472 8.64 -3.32 18.68
C ALA A 472 8.72 -4.22 19.92
N SER A 473 9.87 -4.27 20.61
CA SER A 473 10.06 -5.01 21.88
C SER A 473 9.46 -6.42 21.88
N GLY A 474 9.74 -7.21 20.83
CA GLY A 474 9.25 -8.59 20.74
C GLY A 474 7.74 -8.73 20.51
N LYS A 475 7.05 -7.65 20.14
CA LYS A 475 5.62 -7.62 19.80
C LYS A 475 5.43 -7.27 18.32
N VAL A 476 4.45 -7.90 17.68
CA VAL A 476 4.00 -7.60 16.32
C VAL A 476 2.58 -7.07 16.37
N TYR A 477 2.34 -5.90 15.82
CA TYR A 477 1.04 -5.24 15.78
C TYR A 477 0.43 -5.40 14.38
N ILE A 478 -0.76 -5.97 14.31
CA ILE A 478 -1.52 -6.17 13.07
C ILE A 478 -2.85 -5.42 13.18
N VAL A 479 -3.06 -4.45 12.30
CA VAL A 479 -4.21 -3.56 12.32
C VAL A 479 -5.21 -3.98 11.26
N GLY A 480 -6.40 -4.36 11.70
CA GLY A 480 -7.54 -4.71 10.84
C GLY A 480 -8.33 -3.48 10.41
N ARG A 481 -8.89 -3.54 9.20
CA ARG A 481 -9.73 -2.47 8.62
C ARG A 481 -10.97 -2.16 9.44
N ASN A 482 -11.43 -3.11 10.24
CA ASN A 482 -12.61 -2.98 11.09
C ASN A 482 -12.30 -2.41 12.49
N GLY A 483 -11.12 -1.87 12.74
CA GLY A 483 -10.73 -1.32 14.04
C GLY A 483 -10.23 -2.35 15.06
N SER A 484 -10.10 -3.60 14.68
CA SER A 484 -9.50 -4.64 15.54
C SER A 484 -7.97 -4.63 15.37
N ILE A 485 -7.24 -4.63 16.46
CA ILE A 485 -5.78 -4.66 16.46
C ILE A 485 -5.32 -5.87 17.28
N ILE A 486 -4.61 -6.78 16.64
CA ILE A 486 -4.05 -7.97 17.28
C ILE A 486 -2.57 -7.72 17.55
N VAL A 487 -2.14 -7.98 18.77
CA VAL A 487 -0.73 -7.93 19.18
C VAL A 487 -0.25 -9.35 19.40
N LEU A 488 0.76 -9.76 18.66
CA LEU A 488 1.36 -11.08 18.71
C LEU A 488 2.77 -11.00 19.32
N LYS A 489 3.21 -12.10 19.90
CA LYS A 489 4.62 -12.26 20.24
C LYS A 489 5.46 -12.46 18.97
N ASP A 490 6.56 -11.74 18.84
CA ASP A 490 7.50 -11.93 17.73
C ASP A 490 8.32 -13.21 17.95
N SER A 491 7.73 -14.35 17.64
CA SER A 491 8.31 -15.68 17.83
C SER A 491 7.99 -16.62 16.64
N ALA A 492 8.60 -17.80 16.63
CA ALA A 492 8.30 -18.85 15.66
C ALA A 492 6.98 -19.60 15.94
N LYS A 493 6.34 -19.32 17.08
CA LYS A 493 5.07 -19.92 17.49
C LYS A 493 3.99 -18.84 17.48
N PHE A 494 2.79 -19.22 17.07
CA PHE A 494 1.62 -18.34 17.13
C PHE A 494 1.19 -18.12 18.59
N GLU A 495 1.30 -16.88 19.07
CA GLU A 495 0.93 -16.50 20.43
C GLU A 495 0.33 -15.10 20.41
N VAL A 496 -0.96 -14.98 20.77
CA VAL A 496 -1.69 -13.72 20.89
C VAL A 496 -1.43 -13.13 22.27
N LEU A 497 -0.85 -11.94 22.32
CA LEU A 497 -0.60 -11.21 23.56
C LEU A 497 -1.80 -10.34 23.94
N ALA A 498 -2.47 -9.73 22.95
CA ALA A 498 -3.65 -8.90 23.18
C ALA A 498 -4.51 -8.81 21.92
N SER A 499 -5.82 -8.58 22.15
CA SER A 499 -6.81 -8.27 21.13
C SER A 499 -7.51 -6.96 21.52
N ASN A 500 -7.27 -5.93 20.74
CA ASN A 500 -7.74 -4.58 20.99
C ASN A 500 -8.84 -4.19 19.99
N LYS A 501 -9.67 -3.22 20.38
CA LYS A 501 -10.72 -2.67 19.52
C LYS A 501 -10.81 -1.16 19.69
N LEU A 502 -10.76 -0.44 18.56
CA LEU A 502 -11.06 0.98 18.48
C LEU A 502 -12.27 1.19 17.55
N ASP A 503 -13.08 2.22 17.81
CA ASP A 503 -14.23 2.58 16.98
C ASP A 503 -13.78 3.45 15.79
N GLU A 504 -13.04 2.80 14.90
CA GLU A 504 -12.42 3.45 13.75
C GLU A 504 -12.15 2.43 12.64
N LYS A 505 -11.99 2.91 11.40
CA LYS A 505 -11.55 2.12 10.25
C LYS A 505 -10.12 2.47 9.88
N PHE A 506 -9.25 1.47 9.82
CA PHE A 506 -7.83 1.65 9.52
C PHE A 506 -7.43 1.02 8.19
N ASP A 507 -6.84 1.82 7.30
CA ASP A 507 -6.17 1.36 6.08
C ASP A 507 -4.68 1.71 6.09
N CYS A 508 -4.25 2.62 7.00
CA CYS A 508 -2.88 3.09 7.11
C CYS A 508 -2.04 2.16 7.98
N SER A 509 -0.75 2.01 7.63
CA SER A 509 0.19 1.29 8.47
C SER A 509 0.50 2.09 9.75
N PRO A 510 0.71 1.43 10.89
CA PRO A 510 1.09 2.10 12.13
C PRO A 510 2.49 2.70 12.07
N ALA A 511 2.77 3.65 12.97
CA ALA A 511 4.11 4.15 13.26
C ALA A 511 4.40 4.00 14.76
N ILE A 512 5.66 3.74 15.13
CA ILE A 512 6.07 3.53 16.53
C ILE A 512 7.29 4.39 16.84
N VAL A 513 7.20 5.18 17.91
CA VAL A 513 8.32 5.98 18.44
C VAL A 513 8.33 5.89 19.96
N GLY A 514 9.43 5.40 20.54
CA GLY A 514 9.49 5.18 21.98
C GLY A 514 8.35 4.30 22.46
N ASN A 515 7.60 4.74 23.46
CA ASN A 515 6.45 4.01 24.00
C ASN A 515 5.11 4.36 23.32
N GLN A 516 5.14 5.09 22.22
CA GLN A 516 3.94 5.55 21.51
C GLN A 516 3.72 4.77 20.23
N LEU A 517 2.46 4.36 20.01
CA LEU A 517 1.95 3.77 18.76
C LEU A 517 0.97 4.75 18.14
N PHE A 518 1.24 5.17 16.91
CA PHE A 518 0.39 6.08 16.16
C PHE A 518 -0.44 5.30 15.16
N LEU A 519 -1.77 5.47 15.23
CA LEU A 519 -2.75 4.82 14.36
C LEU A 519 -3.57 5.88 13.64
N ARG A 520 -3.41 5.97 12.32
CA ARG A 520 -4.23 6.84 11.49
C ARG A 520 -5.43 6.08 10.95
N GLY A 521 -6.61 6.48 11.36
CA GLY A 521 -7.89 6.02 10.84
C GLY A 521 -8.40 6.83 9.66
N LYS A 522 -9.66 6.62 9.31
CA LYS A 522 -10.37 7.43 8.31
C LYS A 522 -10.75 8.80 8.85
N GLU A 523 -11.15 8.86 10.12
CA GLU A 523 -11.68 10.05 10.78
C GLU A 523 -10.73 10.61 11.84
N HIS A 524 -9.94 9.74 12.50
CA HIS A 524 -9.10 10.15 13.62
C HIS A 524 -7.66 9.68 13.48
N LEU A 525 -6.77 10.44 14.13
CA LEU A 525 -5.41 10.03 14.46
C LEU A 525 -5.33 9.77 15.96
N TYR A 526 -4.80 8.60 16.32
CA TYR A 526 -4.62 8.17 17.71
C TYR A 526 -3.12 8.14 18.05
N CYS A 527 -2.79 8.56 19.24
CA CYS A 527 -1.56 8.22 19.93
C CYS A 527 -1.88 7.26 21.09
N ILE A 528 -1.35 6.07 21.03
CA ILE A 528 -1.52 5.02 22.04
C ILE A 528 -0.21 4.94 22.84
N ALA A 529 -0.28 5.15 24.15
CA ALA A 529 0.83 5.06 25.07
C ALA A 529 0.36 4.57 26.44
N ASN A 530 1.26 4.05 27.27
CA ASN A 530 0.92 3.77 28.66
C ASN A 530 0.64 5.10 29.38
N ASN A 531 -0.49 5.17 30.06
CA ASN A 531 -0.85 6.26 30.97
C ASN A 531 -0.09 6.12 32.29
#